data_36644643210ee4dfd5ebab0a85e7cc27
#
_entry.id   36644643210ee4dfd5ebab0a85e7cc27
#
_cell.length_a   1.000
_cell.length_b   1.000
_cell.length_c   1.000
_cell.angle_alpha   90.00
_cell.angle_beta   90.00
_cell.angle_gamma   90.00
#
_symmetry.space_group_name_H-M   'P 1'
#
loop_
_entity.id
_entity.type
_entity.pdbx_description
1 polymer ?
#
loop_
_entity_poly.entity_id
_entity_poly.type
_entity_poly.pdbx_seq_one_letter_code
_entity_poly.pdbx_strand_id
1 'polypeptide(L)'
;MTARAGLLLLLAVCASPLAFRPAVPRLATRASARHAATQAEVESPPRSVLSIPPEELALELGRSPLASRPCETTKAASVWHAIRQGYDPFDADDPGLRSGTVGSRVALEEGATVAAAPAGKGNFVSRRVATMLETSARVGPIAAAVEHESYDAASGTRKLLVRLRADGALVECVLIRMHARTSLCVSSQVGCRMACAFCATGRMGEGRDLSVDEILAQVWLGRRYARRLALPPLVNLVFMGMGEPLNNLPAVREALALITRADAFDFSRKLTIVSTVAPSPQHVAAMGALPAKLAWSVHAATDAKRRRLVPTQSHSVFELRDAFAAALAARAKRHRQLVVELTLMDGVNDGADDARALIELLRPAFSRDQILVNLIPMNSVAHAPSLRGASRDAARAFQRAIWDGGFLCTVRGTKGDDEAAACGQLSTKAAMRAGFSP
;
A
#
# COMPACT_ATOMS: atom_id res chain seq x y z
N MET A 1 -27.54 4.24 -65.89
CA MET A 1 -28.94 3.78 -66.07
C MET A 1 -29.50 3.60 -64.69
N THR A 2 -30.16 4.65 -64.21
CA THR A 2 -31.63 4.76 -63.94
C THR A 2 -32.06 3.88 -62.77
N ALA A 3 -32.43 4.35 -61.64
CA ALA A 3 -33.40 5.36 -61.16
C ALA A 3 -34.54 4.72 -60.35
N ARG A 4 -34.89 5.43 -59.32
CA ARG A 4 -36.20 5.78 -58.67
C ARG A 4 -36.61 4.92 -57.49
N ALA A 5 -36.68 5.45 -56.30
CA ALA A 5 -37.63 6.44 -55.75
C ALA A 5 -39.04 5.85 -55.54
N GLY A 6 -39.52 5.84 -54.32
CA GLY A 6 -40.90 5.49 -53.93
C GLY A 6 -41.22 6.01 -52.51
N LEU A 7 -41.72 7.20 -52.47
CA LEU A 7 -42.33 8.00 -51.39
C LEU A 7 -43.83 7.67 -51.29
N LEU A 8 -44.40 7.56 -50.05
CA LEU A 8 -45.82 7.75 -49.69
C LEU A 8 -45.93 7.66 -48.16
N LEU A 9 -46.14 8.68 -47.41
CA LEU A 9 -47.20 9.67 -47.19
C LEU A 9 -48.40 9.13 -46.39
N LEU A 10 -48.53 9.66 -45.15
CA LEU A 10 -49.69 10.10 -44.37
C LEU A 10 -50.70 9.06 -43.89
N LEU A 11 -50.90 9.05 -42.58
CA LEU A 11 -52.21 9.47 -41.98
C LEU A 11 -52.04 9.84 -40.49
N ALA A 12 -52.39 11.09 -40.18
CA ALA A 12 -52.53 11.66 -38.87
C ALA A 12 -53.87 11.22 -38.25
N VAL A 13 -53.87 10.85 -36.95
CA VAL A 13 -55.08 10.84 -36.14
C VAL A 13 -54.78 11.63 -34.86
N CYS A 14 -55.51 12.71 -34.71
CA CYS A 14 -55.53 13.54 -33.52
C CYS A 14 -56.08 12.79 -32.31
N ALA A 15 -55.40 12.80 -31.18
CA ALA A 15 -55.99 12.63 -29.85
C ALA A 15 -55.32 13.58 -28.88
N SER A 16 -56.13 14.39 -28.19
CA SER A 16 -55.81 15.48 -27.30
C SER A 16 -54.93 15.08 -26.10
N PRO A 17 -54.11 15.97 -25.56
CA PRO A 17 -53.23 15.65 -24.44
C PRO A 17 -54.02 15.82 -23.12
N LEU A 18 -54.16 14.75 -22.36
CA LEU A 18 -54.43 14.80 -20.93
C LEU A 18 -53.18 15.26 -20.23
N ALA A 19 -53.24 16.45 -19.65
CA ALA A 19 -52.23 17.08 -18.87
C ALA A 19 -51.93 16.25 -17.59
N PHE A 20 -50.88 15.45 -17.61
CA PHE A 20 -50.27 14.91 -16.39
C PHE A 20 -49.40 16.00 -15.77
N ARG A 21 -49.90 16.63 -14.70
CA ARG A 21 -49.08 17.49 -13.83
C ARG A 21 -48.21 16.56 -13.00
N PRO A 22 -46.86 16.64 -13.07
CA PRO A 22 -46.02 15.96 -12.12
C PRO A 22 -46.21 16.60 -10.74
N ALA A 23 -46.50 15.80 -9.74
CA ALA A 23 -46.52 16.21 -8.35
C ALA A 23 -45.08 16.70 -7.95
N VAL A 24 -44.96 17.95 -7.66
CA VAL A 24 -43.75 18.53 -7.10
C VAL A 24 -43.53 17.89 -5.73
N PRO A 25 -42.39 17.24 -5.46
CA PRO A 25 -42.08 16.74 -4.12
C PRO A 25 -42.05 17.96 -3.19
N ARG A 26 -42.86 17.95 -2.12
CA ARG A 26 -42.76 18.94 -1.06
C ARG A 26 -41.32 18.97 -0.57
N LEU A 27 -40.67 20.10 -0.65
CA LEU A 27 -39.38 20.35 -0.03
C LEU A 27 -39.47 19.95 1.44
N ALA A 28 -38.79 18.87 1.81
CA ALA A 28 -38.54 18.54 3.21
C ALA A 28 -37.92 19.77 3.87
N THR A 29 -38.50 20.23 4.98
CA THR A 29 -37.98 21.38 5.70
C THR A 29 -36.52 21.14 6.07
N ARG A 30 -35.71 22.19 6.02
CA ARG A 30 -34.26 22.14 6.36
C ARG A 30 -33.96 21.41 7.69
N ALA A 31 -34.95 21.39 8.60
CA ALA A 31 -34.88 20.67 9.88
C ALA A 31 -34.92 19.14 9.71
N SER A 32 -35.81 18.61 8.83
CA SER A 32 -35.91 17.17 8.61
C SER A 32 -34.69 16.60 7.85
N ALA A 33 -34.13 17.37 6.92
CA ALA A 33 -32.91 16.97 6.21
C ALA A 33 -31.69 16.95 7.15
N ARG A 34 -31.59 17.92 8.07
CA ARG A 34 -30.52 17.89 9.10
C ARG A 34 -30.68 16.75 10.09
N HIS A 35 -31.92 16.41 10.47
CA HIS A 35 -32.19 15.30 11.39
C HIS A 35 -31.89 13.93 10.75
N ALA A 36 -32.28 13.75 9.47
CA ALA A 36 -31.96 12.55 8.70
C ALA A 36 -30.45 12.40 8.44
N ALA A 37 -29.75 13.50 8.13
CA ALA A 37 -28.30 13.50 7.99
C ALA A 37 -27.59 13.14 9.31
N THR A 38 -28.10 13.65 10.45
CA THR A 38 -27.53 13.37 11.77
C THR A 38 -27.75 11.91 12.18
N GLN A 39 -28.88 11.30 11.81
CA GLN A 39 -29.14 9.88 12.08
C GLN A 39 -28.34 8.94 11.17
N ALA A 40 -28.20 9.26 9.88
CA ALA A 40 -27.37 8.48 8.97
C ALA A 40 -25.86 8.52 9.34
N GLU A 41 -25.40 9.63 9.93
CA GLU A 41 -24.02 9.77 10.40
C GLU A 41 -23.71 8.98 11.69
N VAL A 42 -24.72 8.64 12.49
CA VAL A 42 -24.57 7.86 13.73
C VAL A 42 -24.53 6.34 13.46
N GLU A 43 -25.04 5.89 12.30
CA GLU A 43 -25.09 4.44 11.96
C GLU A 43 -23.77 3.89 11.38
N SER A 44 -22.84 4.73 11.00
CA SER A 44 -21.53 4.26 10.50
C SER A 44 -20.58 3.98 11.67
N PRO A 45 -19.89 2.82 11.67
CA PRO A 45 -18.93 2.51 12.71
C PRO A 45 -17.82 3.57 12.77
N PRO A 46 -17.23 3.82 13.95
CA PRO A 46 -16.16 4.81 14.08
C PRO A 46 -14.96 4.42 13.20
N ARG A 47 -14.43 5.39 12.46
CA ARG A 47 -13.22 5.24 11.67
C ARG A 47 -12.00 5.35 12.56
N SER A 48 -10.94 4.61 12.27
CA SER A 48 -9.66 4.79 12.97
C SER A 48 -9.18 6.24 12.81
N VAL A 49 -8.61 6.80 13.88
CA VAL A 49 -7.99 8.13 13.86
C VAL A 49 -6.99 8.30 12.70
N LEU A 50 -6.38 7.20 12.25
CA LEU A 50 -5.39 7.19 11.16
C LEU A 50 -5.99 7.47 9.78
N SER A 51 -7.28 7.20 9.57
CA SER A 51 -7.97 7.42 8.29
C SER A 51 -8.79 8.71 8.26
N ILE A 52 -8.79 9.49 9.34
CA ILE A 52 -9.48 10.78 9.40
C ILE A 52 -8.51 11.90 9.00
N PRO A 53 -8.71 12.59 7.87
CA PRO A 53 -7.83 13.69 7.46
C PRO A 53 -7.75 14.80 8.51
N PRO A 54 -6.65 15.57 8.58
CA PRO A 54 -6.46 16.60 9.60
C PRO A 54 -7.60 17.62 9.71
N GLU A 55 -8.19 18.05 8.59
CA GLU A 55 -9.32 18.97 8.55
C GLU A 55 -10.62 18.36 9.09
N GLU A 56 -10.88 17.07 8.77
CA GLU A 56 -12.03 16.36 9.28
C GLU A 56 -11.88 16.08 10.78
N LEU A 57 -10.67 15.71 11.22
CA LEU A 57 -10.35 15.52 12.63
C LEU A 57 -10.53 16.82 13.44
N ALA A 58 -10.18 17.98 12.87
CA ALA A 58 -10.40 19.26 13.50
C ALA A 58 -11.89 19.53 13.71
N LEU A 59 -12.74 19.18 12.73
CA LEU A 59 -14.20 19.31 12.86
C LEU A 59 -14.75 18.37 13.95
N GLU A 60 -14.26 17.13 14.02
CA GLU A 60 -14.67 16.18 15.05
C GLU A 60 -14.28 16.65 16.46
N LEU A 61 -13.05 17.12 16.64
CA LEU A 61 -12.61 17.68 17.91
C LEU A 61 -13.44 18.91 18.30
N GLY A 62 -13.90 19.72 17.33
CA GLY A 62 -14.77 20.87 17.57
C GLY A 62 -16.19 20.51 18.02
N ARG A 63 -16.66 19.28 17.76
CA ARG A 63 -17.98 18.78 18.22
C ARG A 63 -17.95 18.30 19.67
N SER A 64 -16.78 18.06 20.24
CA SER A 64 -16.66 17.59 21.63
C SER A 64 -17.18 18.63 22.62
N PRO A 65 -17.92 18.22 23.66
CA PRO A 65 -18.29 19.11 24.77
C PRO A 65 -17.07 19.74 25.47
N LEU A 66 -15.92 19.13 25.33
CA LEU A 66 -14.64 19.60 25.85
C LEU A 66 -13.95 20.60 24.90
N ALA A 67 -14.52 20.92 23.72
CA ALA A 67 -13.93 21.89 22.80
C ALA A 67 -13.87 23.29 23.43
N SER A 68 -12.75 23.97 23.27
CA SER A 68 -12.56 25.35 23.66
C SER A 68 -12.07 26.14 22.44
N ARG A 69 -12.85 27.11 21.97
CA ARG A 69 -12.47 27.96 20.84
C ARG A 69 -11.22 28.79 21.16
N PRO A 70 -10.29 29.01 20.20
CA PRO A 70 -10.25 28.63 18.79
C PRO A 70 -9.02 27.73 18.50
N CYS A 71 -9.07 26.41 18.73
CA CYS A 71 -7.83 25.64 18.68
C CYS A 71 -7.95 24.23 18.06
N GLU A 72 -9.09 23.90 17.42
CA GLU A 72 -9.32 22.54 16.91
C GLU A 72 -8.34 22.17 15.81
N THR A 73 -8.01 23.10 14.92
CA THR A 73 -7.00 22.86 13.85
C THR A 73 -5.61 22.56 14.44
N THR A 74 -5.21 23.33 15.48
CA THR A 74 -3.93 23.10 16.17
C THR A 74 -3.93 21.76 16.92
N LYS A 75 -5.06 21.37 17.51
CA LYS A 75 -5.21 20.09 18.19
C LYS A 75 -5.13 18.92 17.21
N ALA A 76 -5.83 18.99 16.08
CA ALA A 76 -5.76 18.01 15.01
C ALA A 76 -4.32 17.89 14.46
N ALA A 77 -3.63 19.01 14.26
CA ALA A 77 -2.23 19.04 13.85
C ALA A 77 -1.31 18.37 14.90
N SER A 78 -1.57 18.57 16.20
CA SER A 78 -0.82 17.91 17.28
C SER A 78 -1.05 16.40 17.31
N VAL A 79 -2.30 15.95 17.08
CA VAL A 79 -2.63 14.51 16.97
C VAL A 79 -1.89 13.89 15.78
N TRP A 80 -1.95 14.52 14.60
CA TRP A 80 -1.25 14.02 13.42
C TRP A 80 0.28 14.07 13.57
N HIS A 81 0.79 15.07 14.28
CA HIS A 81 2.22 15.10 14.61
C HIS A 81 2.62 13.91 15.49
N ALA A 82 1.84 13.59 16.52
CA ALA A 82 2.06 12.42 17.37
C ALA A 82 2.00 11.12 16.55
N ILE A 83 0.96 10.93 15.73
CA ILE A 83 0.81 9.79 14.83
C ILE A 83 2.04 9.62 13.93
N ARG A 84 2.51 10.72 13.31
CA ARG A 84 3.67 10.73 12.41
C ARG A 84 4.95 10.30 13.13
N GLN A 85 5.08 10.60 14.41
CA GLN A 85 6.20 10.18 15.24
C GLN A 85 6.03 8.76 15.80
N GLY A 86 4.91 8.09 15.53
CA GLY A 86 4.61 6.75 16.04
C GLY A 86 4.15 6.73 17.49
N TYR A 87 3.61 7.84 18.02
CA TYR A 87 2.94 7.88 19.31
C TYR A 87 1.47 7.49 19.16
N ASP A 88 0.92 6.86 20.18
CA ASP A 88 -0.52 6.57 20.26
C ASP A 88 -1.25 7.82 20.80
N PRO A 89 -2.13 8.45 20.01
CA PRO A 89 -2.81 9.65 20.47
C PRO A 89 -3.84 9.38 21.58
N PHE A 90 -4.21 8.13 21.81
CA PHE A 90 -5.09 7.70 22.91
C PHE A 90 -4.32 7.38 24.19
N ASP A 91 -3.04 7.05 24.11
CA ASP A 91 -2.20 6.76 25.26
C ASP A 91 -1.60 8.05 25.83
N ALA A 92 -2.42 8.77 26.63
CA ALA A 92 -1.98 9.99 27.31
C ALA A 92 -0.80 9.75 28.28
N ASP A 93 -0.49 8.51 28.59
CA ASP A 93 0.59 8.10 29.49
C ASP A 93 1.85 7.64 28.76
N ASP A 94 1.86 7.60 27.39
CA ASP A 94 3.09 7.38 26.63
C ASP A 94 4.14 8.43 27.06
N PRO A 95 5.29 8.00 27.62
CA PRO A 95 6.31 8.92 28.13
C PRO A 95 6.78 9.94 27.11
N GLY A 96 6.72 9.61 25.82
CA GLY A 96 7.06 10.50 24.74
C GLY A 96 6.05 11.62 24.48
N LEU A 97 4.79 11.44 24.90
CA LEU A 97 3.75 12.49 24.84
C LEU A 97 3.81 13.46 26.02
N ARG A 98 4.37 13.03 27.17
CA ARG A 98 4.38 13.81 28.41
C ARG A 98 5.56 14.73 28.57
N SER A 99 6.72 14.35 28.06
CA SER A 99 7.94 15.12 28.29
C SER A 99 8.38 15.86 27.02
N GLY A 100 8.50 17.18 27.10
CA GLY A 100 9.25 17.98 26.11
C GLY A 100 10.74 17.61 26.05
N THR A 101 11.14 16.50 26.64
CA THR A 101 12.47 15.92 26.66
C THR A 101 12.48 14.61 25.90
N VAL A 102 12.77 14.69 24.61
CA VAL A 102 13.28 13.55 23.85
C VAL A 102 14.66 13.23 24.45
N GLY A 103 14.72 12.20 25.30
CA GLY A 103 15.98 11.90 25.98
C GLY A 103 15.90 10.81 27.04
N SER A 104 14.80 10.03 27.11
CA SER A 104 14.78 8.86 27.97
C SER A 104 15.49 7.71 27.26
N ARG A 105 16.70 7.40 27.70
CA ARG A 105 17.43 6.17 27.39
C ARG A 105 16.51 4.99 27.72
N VAL A 106 15.93 4.33 26.75
CA VAL A 106 15.45 2.98 26.90
C VAL A 106 16.72 2.12 26.97
N ALA A 107 16.96 1.48 28.09
CA ALA A 107 18.01 0.50 28.22
C ALA A 107 17.68 -0.65 27.26
N LEU A 108 18.37 -0.68 26.14
CA LEU A 108 18.42 -1.84 25.27
C LEU A 108 19.40 -2.82 25.94
N GLU A 109 19.03 -4.09 25.99
CA GLU A 109 19.93 -5.14 26.43
C GLU A 109 21.25 -5.03 25.67
N GLU A 110 22.32 -4.94 26.46
CA GLU A 110 23.75 -4.95 26.15
C GLU A 110 24.24 -4.36 24.81
N GLY A 111 24.79 -3.18 24.87
CA GLY A 111 25.94 -2.79 24.05
C GLY A 111 25.76 -1.69 23.01
N ALA A 112 24.59 -1.12 22.78
CA ALA A 112 24.44 -0.04 21.79
C ALA A 112 24.08 1.31 22.44
N THR A 113 25.04 2.22 22.51
CA THR A 113 24.78 3.63 22.79
C THR A 113 24.22 4.32 21.53
N VAL A 114 22.94 4.68 21.58
CA VAL A 114 22.31 5.47 20.50
C VAL A 114 22.33 6.94 20.88
N ALA A 115 22.87 7.78 20.00
CA ALA A 115 22.85 9.23 20.14
C ALA A 115 21.40 9.74 20.17
N ALA A 116 21.09 10.58 21.17
CA ALA A 116 19.78 11.22 21.30
C ALA A 116 19.49 12.08 20.06
N ALA A 117 18.29 11.92 19.48
CA ALA A 117 17.80 12.83 18.48
C ALA A 117 17.65 14.25 19.09
N PRO A 118 17.90 15.33 18.31
CA PRO A 118 17.83 16.68 18.84
C PRO A 118 16.44 17.00 19.38
N ALA A 119 16.40 17.61 20.55
CA ALA A 119 15.17 18.02 21.24
C ALA A 119 14.43 19.10 20.42
N GLY A 120 13.47 18.69 19.60
CA GLY A 120 12.46 19.61 19.07
C GLY A 120 11.41 19.88 20.14
N LYS A 121 10.91 21.10 20.23
CA LYS A 121 9.71 21.40 21.04
C LYS A 121 8.55 20.58 20.47
N GLY A 122 8.26 19.42 21.06
CA GLY A 122 7.21 18.53 20.61
C GLY A 122 5.82 19.15 20.84
N ASN A 123 5.00 19.17 19.82
CA ASN A 123 3.57 19.40 20.01
C ASN A 123 2.95 18.13 20.57
N PHE A 124 2.57 18.14 21.84
CA PHE A 124 2.04 16.97 22.54
C PHE A 124 0.52 16.91 22.48
N VAL A 125 -0.01 15.68 22.42
CA VAL A 125 -1.44 15.44 22.64
C VAL A 125 -1.70 15.59 24.13
N SER A 126 -2.49 16.59 24.54
CA SER A 126 -2.87 16.78 25.93
C SER A 126 -3.88 15.72 26.36
N ARG A 127 -3.98 15.41 27.68
CA ARG A 127 -5.03 14.54 28.22
C ARG A 127 -6.43 14.95 27.76
N ARG A 128 -6.69 16.24 27.70
CA ARG A 128 -7.96 16.76 27.21
C ARG A 128 -8.23 16.36 25.75
N VAL A 129 -7.23 16.41 24.87
CA VAL A 129 -7.37 15.96 23.47
C VAL A 129 -7.53 14.45 23.40
N ALA A 130 -6.78 13.67 24.17
CA ALA A 130 -6.96 12.21 24.26
C ALA A 130 -8.40 11.87 24.68
N THR A 131 -8.91 12.51 25.73
CA THR A 131 -10.31 12.32 26.17
C THR A 131 -11.33 12.74 25.10
N MET A 132 -11.06 13.81 24.32
CA MET A 132 -11.93 14.21 23.20
C MET A 132 -11.96 13.12 22.11
N LEU A 133 -10.84 12.46 21.81
CA LEU A 133 -10.77 11.34 20.87
C LEU A 133 -11.53 10.12 21.41
N GLU A 134 -11.27 9.75 22.67
CA GLU A 134 -11.91 8.59 23.35
C GLU A 134 -13.43 8.72 23.43
N THR A 135 -13.94 9.93 23.62
CA THR A 135 -15.39 10.18 23.76
C THR A 135 -16.09 10.47 22.44
N SER A 136 -15.36 10.54 21.34
CA SER A 136 -15.96 10.76 20.01
C SER A 136 -16.63 9.48 19.52
N ALA A 137 -17.89 9.60 19.09
CA ALA A 137 -18.61 8.49 18.44
C ALA A 137 -18.08 8.15 17.03
N ARG A 138 -17.23 9.00 16.46
CA ARG A 138 -16.74 8.87 15.07
C ARG A 138 -15.26 8.54 14.95
N VAL A 139 -14.49 8.75 16.02
CA VAL A 139 -13.06 8.49 16.06
C VAL A 139 -12.82 7.18 16.80
N GLY A 140 -12.37 6.18 16.07
CA GLY A 140 -12.02 4.88 16.63
C GLY A 140 -10.53 4.72 16.89
N PRO A 141 -10.15 3.69 17.66
CA PRO A 141 -8.76 3.36 17.95
C PRO A 141 -8.02 2.89 16.70
N ILE A 142 -6.73 2.67 16.83
CA ILE A 142 -5.90 2.10 15.77
C ILE A 142 -6.37 0.68 15.45
N ALA A 143 -6.59 0.41 14.16
CA ALA A 143 -7.29 -0.79 13.66
C ALA A 143 -6.52 -2.11 13.82
N ALA A 144 -5.27 -2.08 14.31
CA ALA A 144 -4.44 -3.27 14.41
C ALA A 144 -3.43 -3.16 15.57
N ALA A 145 -2.89 -4.31 15.96
CA ALA A 145 -1.83 -4.41 16.95
C ALA A 145 -0.78 -5.46 16.52
N VAL A 146 0.47 -5.32 16.99
CA VAL A 146 1.50 -6.34 16.78
C VAL A 146 1.24 -7.52 17.70
N GLU A 147 1.10 -8.70 17.12
CA GLU A 147 0.96 -9.98 17.80
C GLU A 147 2.31 -10.59 18.13
N HIS A 148 3.22 -10.54 17.16
CA HIS A 148 4.56 -11.12 17.27
C HIS A 148 5.56 -10.34 16.43
N GLU A 149 6.81 -10.31 16.90
CA GLU A 149 7.96 -9.75 16.19
C GLU A 149 9.01 -10.84 15.95
N SER A 150 9.50 -10.96 14.73
CA SER A 150 10.68 -11.76 14.38
C SER A 150 11.81 -10.83 13.96
N TYR A 151 13.05 -11.15 14.35
CA TYR A 151 14.24 -10.35 14.07
C TYR A 151 15.33 -11.18 13.41
N ASP A 152 15.72 -10.82 12.21
CA ASP A 152 16.89 -11.34 11.53
C ASP A 152 18.12 -10.47 11.86
N ALA A 153 18.98 -11.02 12.71
CA ALA A 153 20.18 -10.32 13.17
C ALA A 153 21.19 -10.08 12.04
N ALA A 154 21.26 -10.93 11.04
CA ALA A 154 22.22 -10.83 9.94
C ALA A 154 21.91 -9.63 9.03
N SER A 155 20.65 -9.37 8.73
CA SER A 155 20.23 -8.25 7.87
C SER A 155 19.69 -7.06 8.64
N GLY A 156 19.40 -7.19 9.93
CA GLY A 156 18.71 -6.20 10.74
C GLY A 156 17.23 -6.02 10.35
N THR A 157 16.65 -7.01 9.65
CA THR A 157 15.26 -7.00 9.21
C THR A 157 14.33 -7.45 10.35
N ARG A 158 13.19 -6.79 10.47
CA ARG A 158 12.16 -7.15 11.45
C ARG A 158 10.84 -7.39 10.76
N LYS A 159 10.25 -8.53 11.04
CA LYS A 159 8.91 -8.89 10.58
C LYS A 159 7.93 -8.73 11.74
N LEU A 160 6.87 -7.99 11.51
CA LEU A 160 5.78 -7.80 12.45
C LEU A 160 4.57 -8.60 11.97
N LEU A 161 4.14 -9.56 12.79
CA LEU A 161 2.85 -10.22 12.64
C LEU A 161 1.80 -9.32 13.28
N VAL A 162 0.87 -8.84 12.48
CA VAL A 162 -0.11 -7.82 12.85
C VAL A 162 -1.50 -8.45 12.90
N ARG A 163 -2.15 -8.36 14.06
CA ARG A 163 -3.54 -8.76 14.26
C ARG A 163 -4.47 -7.59 13.95
N LEU A 164 -5.40 -7.81 13.05
CA LEU A 164 -6.44 -6.86 12.68
C LEU A 164 -7.58 -6.91 13.71
N ARG A 165 -8.07 -5.74 14.15
CA ARG A 165 -9.08 -5.68 15.21
C ARG A 165 -10.48 -6.06 14.76
N ALA A 166 -10.77 -5.89 13.45
CA ALA A 166 -12.11 -6.11 12.92
C ALA A 166 -12.56 -7.58 13.02
N ASP A 167 -11.65 -8.52 12.77
CA ASP A 167 -11.97 -9.95 12.67
C ASP A 167 -10.89 -10.87 13.27
N GLY A 168 -9.82 -10.29 13.81
CA GLY A 168 -8.69 -11.05 14.32
C GLY A 168 -7.77 -11.64 13.25
N ALA A 169 -8.00 -11.35 11.97
CA ALA A 169 -7.13 -11.81 10.89
C ALA A 169 -5.69 -11.31 11.08
N LEU A 170 -4.74 -12.07 10.56
CA LEU A 170 -3.31 -11.78 10.68
C LEU A 170 -2.74 -11.37 9.32
N VAL A 171 -1.93 -10.33 9.32
CA VAL A 171 -1.08 -9.94 8.19
C VAL A 171 0.34 -9.68 8.64
N GLU A 172 1.26 -9.66 7.72
CA GLU A 172 2.66 -9.37 8.02
C GLU A 172 3.10 -8.08 7.36
N CYS A 173 3.86 -7.26 8.08
CA CYS A 173 4.62 -6.15 7.51
C CYS A 173 6.08 -6.25 7.95
N VAL A 174 7.00 -5.63 7.17
CA VAL A 174 8.43 -5.83 7.36
C VAL A 174 9.16 -4.49 7.40
N LEU A 175 9.93 -4.28 8.46
CA LEU A 175 10.90 -3.20 8.58
C LEU A 175 12.26 -3.67 8.09
N ILE A 176 12.73 -3.10 7.00
CA ILE A 176 14.00 -3.45 6.37
C ILE A 176 15.00 -2.33 6.64
N ARG A 177 15.99 -2.62 7.50
CA ARG A 177 17.07 -1.68 7.77
C ARG A 177 17.99 -1.56 6.56
N MET A 178 18.18 -0.35 6.09
CA MET A 178 19.20 0.04 5.12
C MET A 178 20.30 0.81 5.85
N HIS A 179 21.40 1.16 5.17
CA HIS A 179 22.51 1.86 5.82
C HIS A 179 22.07 3.16 6.53
N ALA A 180 21.43 4.09 5.83
CA ALA A 180 21.05 5.40 6.35
C ALA A 180 19.54 5.62 6.46
N ARG A 181 18.72 4.60 6.20
CA ARG A 181 17.26 4.69 6.17
C ARG A 181 16.60 3.35 6.46
N THR A 182 15.33 3.39 6.81
CA THR A 182 14.49 2.20 6.95
C THR A 182 13.42 2.20 5.86
N SER A 183 13.11 1.02 5.33
CA SER A 183 11.99 0.78 4.42
C SER A 183 10.93 -0.04 5.14
N LEU A 184 9.66 0.30 4.95
CA LEU A 184 8.54 -0.50 5.41
C LEU A 184 7.86 -1.18 4.22
N CYS A 185 7.74 -2.50 4.29
CA CYS A 185 6.94 -3.29 3.39
C CYS A 185 5.57 -3.55 4.02
N VAL A 186 4.49 -3.13 3.35
CA VAL A 186 3.11 -3.26 3.84
C VAL A 186 2.28 -4.19 2.99
N SER A 187 1.31 -4.83 3.63
CA SER A 187 0.31 -5.71 3.01
C SER A 187 -0.93 -4.93 2.61
N SER A 188 -1.62 -5.40 1.56
CA SER A 188 -2.86 -4.83 1.04
C SER A 188 -4.06 -5.78 1.14
N GLN A 189 -3.84 -7.06 1.42
CA GLN A 189 -4.87 -8.09 1.56
C GLN A 189 -4.48 -9.11 2.64
N VAL A 190 -5.46 -9.82 3.17
CA VAL A 190 -5.26 -11.07 3.90
C VAL A 190 -5.19 -12.17 2.84
N GLY A 191 -4.01 -12.78 2.64
CA GLY A 191 -3.79 -13.71 1.53
C GLY A 191 -3.58 -13.00 0.19
N CYS A 192 -3.61 -13.74 -0.93
CA CYS A 192 -3.45 -13.20 -2.28
C CYS A 192 -4.01 -14.14 -3.33
N ARG A 193 -4.97 -13.66 -4.14
CA ARG A 193 -5.58 -14.46 -5.23
C ARG A 193 -4.67 -14.66 -6.44
N MET A 194 -3.56 -13.94 -6.54
CA MET A 194 -2.68 -14.05 -7.72
C MET A 194 -1.94 -15.39 -7.80
N ALA A 195 -1.84 -16.13 -6.70
CA ALA A 195 -1.33 -17.50 -6.64
C ALA A 195 0.04 -17.69 -7.32
N CYS A 196 0.92 -16.68 -7.25
CA CYS A 196 2.26 -16.76 -7.85
C CYS A 196 3.01 -17.98 -7.32
N ALA A 197 3.58 -18.81 -8.20
CA ALA A 197 4.17 -20.10 -7.87
C ALA A 197 5.34 -20.01 -6.87
N PHE A 198 6.03 -18.89 -6.84
CA PHE A 198 7.20 -18.61 -5.99
C PHE A 198 6.84 -17.84 -4.71
N CYS A 199 5.56 -17.61 -4.41
CA CYS A 199 5.14 -16.74 -3.30
C CYS A 199 4.34 -17.50 -2.25
N ALA A 200 4.79 -17.45 -0.99
CA ALA A 200 4.11 -18.11 0.12
C ALA A 200 2.69 -17.54 0.37
N THR A 201 2.52 -16.22 0.21
CA THR A 201 1.20 -15.59 0.33
C THR A 201 0.21 -16.10 -0.72
N GLY A 202 0.70 -16.39 -1.94
CA GLY A 202 -0.15 -16.94 -3.01
C GLY A 202 -0.72 -18.33 -2.68
N ARG A 203 -0.10 -19.07 -1.76
CA ARG A 203 -0.57 -20.38 -1.28
C ARG A 203 -1.58 -20.28 -0.13
N MET A 204 -1.74 -19.10 0.45
CA MET A 204 -2.76 -18.88 1.49
C MET A 204 -4.17 -18.77 0.90
N GLY A 205 -4.27 -18.67 -0.42
CA GLY A 205 -5.53 -18.44 -1.10
C GLY A 205 -6.03 -16.99 -0.97
N GLU A 206 -7.27 -16.79 -1.37
CA GLU A 206 -7.96 -15.52 -1.28
C GLU A 206 -8.59 -15.37 0.11
N GLY A 207 -8.13 -14.39 0.86
CA GLY A 207 -8.81 -13.92 2.05
C GLY A 207 -9.71 -12.71 1.71
N ARG A 208 -9.42 -11.55 2.30
CA ARG A 208 -10.14 -10.31 2.03
C ARG A 208 -9.19 -9.13 1.78
N ASP A 209 -9.75 -8.09 1.20
CA ASP A 209 -9.06 -6.81 1.10
C ASP A 209 -8.88 -6.18 2.50
N LEU A 210 -7.78 -5.47 2.69
CA LEU A 210 -7.58 -4.64 3.87
C LEU A 210 -8.32 -3.32 3.71
N SER A 211 -8.92 -2.85 4.79
CA SER A 211 -9.48 -1.51 4.84
C SER A 211 -8.37 -0.44 4.82
N VAL A 212 -8.76 0.80 4.58
CA VAL A 212 -7.86 1.95 4.69
C VAL A 212 -7.22 2.01 6.07
N ASP A 213 -8.02 1.82 7.12
CA ASP A 213 -7.58 1.81 8.52
C ASP A 213 -6.51 0.75 8.78
N GLU A 214 -6.68 -0.45 8.24
CA GLU A 214 -5.76 -1.57 8.42
C GLU A 214 -4.45 -1.39 7.65
N ILE A 215 -4.51 -0.74 6.48
CA ILE A 215 -3.29 -0.37 5.73
C ILE A 215 -2.52 0.70 6.50
N LEU A 216 -3.20 1.75 6.96
CA LEU A 216 -2.57 2.86 7.70
C LEU A 216 -2.05 2.42 9.08
N ALA A 217 -2.71 1.45 9.73
CA ALA A 217 -2.24 0.87 10.97
C ALA A 217 -0.85 0.24 10.82
N GLN A 218 -0.56 -0.47 9.73
CA GLN A 218 0.77 -1.01 9.45
C GLN A 218 1.81 0.12 9.31
N VAL A 219 1.45 1.23 8.66
CA VAL A 219 2.35 2.40 8.50
C VAL A 219 2.67 3.02 9.85
N TRP A 220 1.66 3.21 10.69
CA TRP A 220 1.83 3.73 12.03
C TRP A 220 2.65 2.79 12.93
N LEU A 221 2.36 1.48 12.91
CA LEU A 221 3.14 0.46 13.63
C LEU A 221 4.61 0.50 13.19
N GLY A 222 4.87 0.61 11.89
CA GLY A 222 6.22 0.79 11.35
C GLY A 222 6.93 2.02 11.94
N ARG A 223 6.25 3.18 12.03
CA ARG A 223 6.76 4.39 12.66
C ARG A 223 7.03 4.17 14.15
N ARG A 224 6.08 3.55 14.88
CA ARG A 224 6.19 3.25 16.30
C ARG A 224 7.41 2.36 16.59
N TYR A 225 7.58 1.29 15.83
CA TYR A 225 8.70 0.37 15.96
C TYR A 225 10.04 1.01 15.57
N ALA A 226 10.08 1.75 14.46
CA ALA A 226 11.29 2.47 14.04
C ALA A 226 11.76 3.45 15.14
N ARG A 227 10.83 4.17 15.76
CA ARG A 227 11.14 5.07 16.89
C ARG A 227 11.63 4.30 18.12
N ARG A 228 10.87 3.28 18.57
CA ARG A 228 11.19 2.52 19.79
C ARG A 228 12.55 1.83 19.71
N LEU A 229 12.93 1.37 18.53
CA LEU A 229 14.17 0.65 18.28
C LEU A 229 15.31 1.56 17.78
N ALA A 230 15.09 2.86 17.77
CA ALA A 230 16.04 3.86 17.27
C ALA A 230 16.62 3.49 15.90
N LEU A 231 15.78 2.97 14.99
CA LEU A 231 16.19 2.65 13.64
C LEU A 231 16.50 3.93 12.85
N PRO A 232 17.29 3.85 11.76
CA PRO A 232 17.43 4.95 10.82
C PRO A 232 16.04 5.44 10.35
N PRO A 233 15.91 6.71 9.89
CA PRO A 233 14.63 7.29 9.52
C PRO A 233 13.81 6.39 8.58
N LEU A 234 12.55 6.12 8.93
CA LEU A 234 11.60 5.39 8.10
C LEU A 234 11.08 6.35 7.02
N VAL A 235 11.64 6.27 5.82
CA VAL A 235 11.34 7.17 4.70
C VAL A 235 10.85 6.46 3.45
N ASN A 236 11.10 5.16 3.32
CA ASN A 236 10.63 4.35 2.20
C ASN A 236 9.41 3.53 2.61
N LEU A 237 8.43 3.47 1.73
CA LEU A 237 7.25 2.62 1.86
C LEU A 237 7.05 1.82 0.58
N VAL A 238 6.85 0.50 0.70
CA VAL A 238 6.60 -0.36 -0.47
C VAL A 238 5.39 -1.26 -0.24
N PHE A 239 4.47 -1.27 -1.18
CA PHE A 239 3.34 -2.20 -1.22
C PHE A 239 3.81 -3.48 -1.92
N MET A 240 4.51 -4.33 -1.19
CA MET A 240 5.12 -5.60 -1.64
C MET A 240 4.98 -6.69 -0.57
N GLY A 241 4.08 -6.50 0.39
CA GLY A 241 3.75 -7.47 1.42
C GLY A 241 2.73 -8.50 0.92
N MET A 242 1.78 -8.86 1.76
CA MET A 242 0.71 -9.78 1.38
C MET A 242 -0.34 -9.07 0.52
N GLY A 243 -0.79 -9.75 -0.56
CA GLY A 243 -1.83 -9.26 -1.45
C GLY A 243 -1.31 -8.63 -2.75
N GLU A 244 -2.25 -8.41 -3.67
CA GLU A 244 -2.06 -7.64 -4.91
C GLU A 244 -2.71 -6.26 -4.74
N PRO A 245 -1.92 -5.17 -4.69
CA PRO A 245 -2.48 -3.85 -4.39
C PRO A 245 -3.54 -3.38 -5.38
N LEU A 246 -3.47 -3.79 -6.64
CA LEU A 246 -4.45 -3.36 -7.64
C LEU A 246 -5.80 -4.10 -7.51
N ASN A 247 -5.84 -5.26 -6.85
CA ASN A 247 -7.10 -5.90 -6.49
C ASN A 247 -7.83 -5.13 -5.39
N ASN A 248 -7.08 -4.39 -4.54
CA ASN A 248 -7.62 -3.52 -3.48
C ASN A 248 -7.36 -2.03 -3.79
N LEU A 249 -7.47 -1.62 -5.04
CA LEU A 249 -7.10 -0.28 -5.49
C LEU A 249 -7.84 0.87 -4.78
N PRO A 250 -9.15 0.77 -4.46
CA PRO A 250 -9.85 1.83 -3.73
C PRO A 250 -9.19 2.15 -2.38
N ALA A 251 -9.01 1.16 -1.52
CA ALA A 251 -8.40 1.36 -0.20
C ALA A 251 -6.91 1.77 -0.30
N VAL A 252 -6.15 1.18 -1.22
CA VAL A 252 -4.75 1.57 -1.47
C VAL A 252 -4.65 3.02 -1.93
N ARG A 253 -5.55 3.50 -2.78
CA ARG A 253 -5.59 4.89 -3.24
C ARG A 253 -5.87 5.86 -2.10
N GLU A 254 -6.88 5.56 -1.29
CA GLU A 254 -7.26 6.38 -0.14
C GLU A 254 -6.14 6.40 0.92
N ALA A 255 -5.58 5.26 1.26
CA ALA A 255 -4.42 5.18 2.15
C ALA A 255 -3.23 5.99 1.63
N LEU A 256 -2.89 5.90 0.34
CA LEU A 256 -1.80 6.66 -0.27
C LEU A 256 -2.03 8.16 -0.23
N ALA A 257 -3.27 8.63 -0.29
CA ALA A 257 -3.59 10.06 -0.16
C ALA A 257 -3.13 10.59 1.21
N LEU A 258 -3.37 9.85 2.30
CA LEU A 258 -2.92 10.21 3.66
C LEU A 258 -1.42 9.93 3.86
N ILE A 259 -0.92 8.82 3.34
CA ILE A 259 0.50 8.45 3.43
C ILE A 259 1.40 9.52 2.83
N THR A 260 1.03 10.11 1.69
CA THR A 260 1.86 11.09 0.98
C THR A 260 1.51 12.53 1.27
N ARG A 261 0.55 12.78 2.13
CA ARG A 261 0.11 14.11 2.53
C ARG A 261 1.03 14.67 3.60
N ALA A 262 1.51 15.92 3.41
CA ALA A 262 2.53 16.54 4.26
C ALA A 262 2.06 16.81 5.70
N ASP A 263 0.77 17.06 5.90
CA ASP A 263 0.16 17.27 7.22
C ASP A 263 -0.38 15.99 7.87
N ALA A 264 -0.26 14.83 7.18
CA ALA A 264 -0.58 13.51 7.71
C ALA A 264 0.71 12.66 7.90
N PHE A 265 0.92 11.56 7.17
CA PHE A 265 2.09 10.69 7.35
C PHE A 265 3.39 11.22 6.72
N ASP A 266 3.33 12.10 5.73
CA ASP A 266 4.45 12.81 5.11
C ASP A 266 5.52 11.90 4.47
N PHE A 267 5.09 10.83 3.80
CA PHE A 267 6.01 10.05 2.98
C PHE A 267 6.19 10.69 1.60
N SER A 268 7.42 10.73 1.13
CA SER A 268 7.70 11.19 -0.23
C SER A 268 7.11 10.26 -1.28
N ARG A 269 6.38 10.82 -2.27
CA ARG A 269 5.87 10.08 -3.43
C ARG A 269 6.96 9.34 -4.20
N LYS A 270 8.20 9.84 -4.19
CA LYS A 270 9.36 9.22 -4.85
C LYS A 270 9.87 7.97 -4.11
N LEU A 271 9.62 7.90 -2.81
CA LEU A 271 10.06 6.83 -1.92
C LEU A 271 8.90 5.91 -1.49
N THR A 272 7.69 6.18 -1.99
CA THR A 272 6.52 5.31 -1.86
C THR A 272 6.34 4.56 -3.17
N ILE A 273 6.33 3.22 -3.12
CA ILE A 273 6.27 2.36 -4.31
C ILE A 273 5.05 1.44 -4.20
N VAL A 274 4.27 1.37 -5.26
CA VAL A 274 3.22 0.37 -5.43
C VAL A 274 3.66 -0.60 -6.50
N SER A 275 3.88 -1.86 -6.11
CA SER A 275 4.27 -2.93 -7.01
C SER A 275 3.08 -3.83 -7.31
N THR A 276 2.95 -4.27 -8.54
CA THR A 276 1.85 -5.10 -9.02
C THR A 276 2.33 -6.14 -10.01
N VAL A 277 1.73 -7.31 -9.98
CA VAL A 277 1.85 -8.28 -11.08
C VAL A 277 0.96 -7.89 -12.28
N ALA A 278 0.21 -6.80 -12.17
CA ALA A 278 -0.69 -6.28 -13.19
C ALA A 278 -1.84 -7.25 -13.54
N PRO A 279 -2.90 -7.34 -12.73
CA PRO A 279 -4.02 -8.26 -12.99
C PRO A 279 -4.71 -8.04 -14.33
N SER A 280 -4.84 -6.79 -14.79
CA SER A 280 -5.34 -6.44 -16.12
C SER A 280 -4.85 -5.06 -16.58
N PRO A 281 -4.95 -4.76 -17.90
CA PRO A 281 -4.65 -3.43 -18.45
C PRO A 281 -5.47 -2.31 -17.78
N GLN A 282 -6.73 -2.57 -17.43
CA GLN A 282 -7.61 -1.60 -16.76
C GLN A 282 -7.11 -1.24 -15.36
N HIS A 283 -6.64 -2.23 -14.58
CA HIS A 283 -6.02 -2.00 -13.27
C HIS A 283 -4.75 -1.16 -13.40
N VAL A 284 -3.91 -1.45 -14.40
CA VAL A 284 -2.70 -0.67 -14.68
C VAL A 284 -3.03 0.78 -15.06
N ALA A 285 -4.04 0.99 -15.91
CA ALA A 285 -4.48 2.34 -16.27
C ALA A 285 -4.93 3.14 -15.02
N ALA A 286 -5.73 2.51 -14.16
CA ALA A 286 -6.21 3.14 -12.92
C ALA A 286 -5.09 3.43 -11.90
N MET A 287 -4.00 2.64 -11.91
CA MET A 287 -2.79 2.84 -11.11
C MET A 287 -2.04 4.12 -11.52
N GLY A 288 -2.17 4.58 -12.75
CA GLY A 288 -1.48 5.76 -13.28
C GLY A 288 -1.71 7.02 -12.44
N ALA A 289 -2.86 7.16 -11.79
CA ALA A 289 -3.22 8.30 -10.95
C ALA A 289 -2.64 8.25 -9.51
N LEU A 290 -2.06 7.13 -9.07
CA LEU A 290 -1.57 6.98 -7.69
C LEU A 290 -0.43 7.95 -7.38
N PRO A 291 -0.41 8.57 -6.17
CA PRO A 291 0.66 9.45 -5.73
C PRO A 291 1.90 8.66 -5.26
N ALA A 292 2.36 7.72 -6.05
CA ALA A 292 3.46 6.82 -5.76
C ALA A 292 4.30 6.54 -7.00
N LYS A 293 5.49 5.96 -6.84
CA LYS A 293 6.26 5.36 -7.91
C LYS A 293 5.62 4.02 -8.26
N LEU A 294 5.55 3.71 -9.56
CA LEU A 294 4.97 2.46 -10.04
C LEU A 294 6.05 1.40 -10.18
N ALA A 295 5.72 0.16 -9.83
CA ALA A 295 6.56 -1.00 -10.10
C ALA A 295 5.73 -2.12 -10.75
N TRP A 296 6.33 -2.78 -11.73
CA TRP A 296 5.77 -3.92 -12.44
C TRP A 296 6.54 -5.18 -12.13
N SER A 297 5.93 -6.08 -11.37
CA SER A 297 6.44 -7.43 -11.10
C SER A 297 6.18 -8.32 -12.32
N VAL A 298 7.05 -8.21 -13.33
CA VAL A 298 6.86 -8.88 -14.62
C VAL A 298 7.19 -10.37 -14.55
N HIS A 299 8.24 -10.75 -13.83
CA HIS A 299 8.78 -12.08 -13.58
C HIS A 299 9.16 -12.92 -14.83
N ALA A 300 8.52 -12.69 -15.98
CA ALA A 300 8.91 -13.25 -17.27
C ALA A 300 8.43 -12.36 -18.43
N ALA A 301 9.21 -12.28 -19.49
CA ALA A 301 8.94 -11.45 -20.65
C ALA A 301 8.15 -12.18 -21.77
N THR A 302 7.79 -13.45 -21.55
CA THR A 302 6.96 -14.22 -22.47
C THR A 302 5.70 -14.73 -21.77
N ASP A 303 4.58 -14.76 -22.48
CA ASP A 303 3.30 -15.22 -21.91
C ASP A 303 3.34 -16.65 -21.40
N ALA A 304 4.06 -17.53 -22.12
CA ALA A 304 4.17 -18.95 -21.73
C ALA A 304 4.87 -19.11 -20.37
N LYS A 305 6.04 -18.47 -20.16
CA LYS A 305 6.74 -18.50 -18.88
C LYS A 305 5.98 -17.76 -17.79
N ARG A 306 5.40 -16.59 -18.13
CA ARG A 306 4.68 -15.78 -17.18
C ARG A 306 3.45 -16.50 -16.61
N ARG A 307 2.64 -17.19 -17.43
CA ARG A 307 1.50 -18.00 -16.96
C ARG A 307 1.90 -19.13 -16.03
N ARG A 308 3.11 -19.69 -16.17
CA ARG A 308 3.63 -20.69 -15.22
C ARG A 308 3.99 -20.10 -13.87
N LEU A 309 4.48 -18.84 -13.84
CA LEU A 309 4.90 -18.15 -12.63
C LEU A 309 3.76 -17.40 -11.95
N VAL A 310 2.79 -16.88 -12.71
CA VAL A 310 1.61 -16.16 -12.25
C VAL A 310 0.39 -16.82 -12.90
N PRO A 311 -0.11 -17.94 -12.34
CA PRO A 311 -1.12 -18.78 -13.00
C PRO A 311 -2.44 -18.09 -13.31
N THR A 312 -2.82 -17.08 -12.52
CA THR A 312 -4.06 -16.31 -12.71
C THR A 312 -3.96 -15.26 -13.82
N GLN A 313 -2.79 -15.09 -14.44
CA GLN A 313 -2.59 -14.10 -15.48
C GLN A 313 -3.27 -14.52 -16.79
N SER A 314 -4.25 -13.74 -17.24
CA SER A 314 -5.01 -13.96 -18.48
C SER A 314 -4.60 -13.02 -19.62
N HIS A 315 -3.96 -11.91 -19.31
CA HIS A 315 -3.57 -10.89 -20.29
C HIS A 315 -2.14 -11.11 -20.80
N SER A 316 -1.89 -10.76 -22.05
CA SER A 316 -0.56 -10.79 -22.63
C SER A 316 0.38 -9.81 -21.94
N VAL A 317 1.64 -10.21 -21.79
CA VAL A 317 2.70 -9.34 -21.26
C VAL A 317 2.87 -8.08 -22.11
N PHE A 318 2.58 -8.15 -23.40
CA PHE A 318 2.63 -7.00 -24.32
C PHE A 318 1.48 -6.02 -24.09
N GLU A 319 0.26 -6.51 -23.87
CA GLU A 319 -0.89 -5.67 -23.48
C GLU A 319 -0.63 -4.93 -22.17
N LEU A 320 -0.05 -5.63 -21.19
CA LEU A 320 0.31 -5.02 -19.91
C LEU A 320 1.42 -3.97 -20.07
N ARG A 321 2.45 -4.24 -20.88
CA ARG A 321 3.49 -3.27 -21.23
C ARG A 321 2.89 -1.98 -21.80
N ASP A 322 1.99 -2.10 -22.77
CA ASP A 322 1.37 -0.97 -23.43
C ASP A 322 0.48 -0.17 -22.46
N ALA A 323 -0.23 -0.87 -21.54
CA ALA A 323 -0.98 -0.23 -20.49
C ALA A 323 -0.08 0.56 -19.51
N PHE A 324 1.10 0.02 -19.12
CA PHE A 324 2.08 0.77 -18.34
C PHE A 324 2.63 1.97 -19.08
N ALA A 325 2.93 1.84 -20.36
CA ALA A 325 3.40 2.96 -21.17
C ALA A 325 2.35 4.09 -21.22
N ALA A 326 1.10 3.76 -21.45
CA ALA A 326 -0.02 4.72 -21.42
C ALA A 326 -0.19 5.36 -20.04
N ALA A 327 -0.17 4.57 -18.98
CA ALA A 327 -0.28 5.05 -17.61
C ALA A 327 0.85 6.03 -17.25
N LEU A 328 2.10 5.75 -17.66
CA LEU A 328 3.23 6.65 -17.47
C LEU A 328 3.13 7.91 -18.30
N ALA A 329 2.68 7.81 -19.57
CA ALA A 329 2.52 8.96 -20.46
C ALA A 329 1.53 9.99 -19.89
N ALA A 330 0.49 9.54 -19.18
CA ALA A 330 -0.49 10.40 -18.50
C ALA A 330 0.08 11.14 -17.27
N ARG A 331 1.26 10.75 -16.77
CA ARG A 331 1.88 11.37 -15.59
C ARG A 331 2.75 12.57 -15.95
N ALA A 332 2.97 13.47 -15.00
CA ALA A 332 3.98 14.52 -15.17
C ALA A 332 5.37 13.90 -15.41
N LYS A 333 6.18 14.51 -16.30
CA LYS A 333 7.49 13.98 -16.76
C LYS A 333 8.38 13.45 -15.62
N ARG A 334 8.46 14.18 -14.50
CA ARG A 334 9.24 13.79 -13.31
C ARG A 334 8.75 12.52 -12.58
N HIS A 335 7.58 11.98 -12.97
CA HIS A 335 6.95 10.79 -12.39
C HIS A 335 6.76 9.65 -13.40
N ARG A 336 7.38 9.75 -14.59
CA ARG A 336 7.31 8.75 -15.66
C ARG A 336 8.34 7.65 -15.52
N GLN A 337 8.68 7.25 -14.29
CA GLN A 337 9.61 6.15 -14.03
C GLN A 337 8.85 4.91 -13.59
N LEU A 338 9.27 3.76 -14.11
CA LEU A 338 8.77 2.43 -13.76
C LEU A 338 9.93 1.58 -13.24
N VAL A 339 9.71 0.93 -12.11
CA VAL A 339 10.58 -0.15 -11.66
C VAL A 339 10.04 -1.45 -12.24
N VAL A 340 10.86 -2.21 -12.96
CA VAL A 340 10.51 -3.52 -13.52
C VAL A 340 11.18 -4.58 -12.68
N GLU A 341 10.40 -5.37 -11.95
CA GLU A 341 10.89 -6.33 -10.98
C GLU A 341 10.80 -7.76 -11.52
N LEU A 342 11.89 -8.50 -11.39
CA LEU A 342 11.96 -9.92 -11.70
C LEU A 342 12.45 -10.70 -10.49
N THR A 343 11.65 -11.64 -10.03
CA THR A 343 12.15 -12.71 -9.15
C THR A 343 12.89 -13.71 -10.04
N LEU A 344 14.23 -13.78 -9.89
CA LEU A 344 15.08 -14.68 -10.67
C LEU A 344 15.15 -16.05 -10.03
N MET A 345 14.85 -17.07 -10.83
CA MET A 345 14.83 -18.48 -10.46
C MET A 345 15.75 -19.28 -11.37
N ASP A 346 16.61 -20.08 -10.73
CA ASP A 346 17.61 -20.92 -11.37
C ASP A 346 16.99 -21.85 -12.43
N GLY A 347 17.50 -21.78 -13.65
CA GLY A 347 17.04 -22.57 -14.79
C GLY A 347 15.61 -22.29 -15.27
N VAL A 348 14.95 -21.27 -14.73
CA VAL A 348 13.56 -20.93 -15.09
C VAL A 348 13.47 -19.65 -15.91
N ASN A 349 13.99 -18.54 -15.39
CA ASN A 349 13.89 -17.22 -16.02
C ASN A 349 15.17 -16.38 -15.85
N ASP A 350 16.31 -17.01 -15.61
CA ASP A 350 17.59 -16.36 -15.34
C ASP A 350 18.61 -16.50 -16.50
N GLY A 351 18.17 -17.05 -17.64
CA GLY A 351 19.02 -17.27 -18.81
C GLY A 351 19.23 -16.04 -19.69
N ALA A 352 20.22 -16.09 -20.59
CA ALA A 352 20.51 -15.02 -21.54
C ALA A 352 19.32 -14.71 -22.47
N ASP A 353 18.55 -15.72 -22.87
CA ASP A 353 17.36 -15.56 -23.70
C ASP A 353 16.25 -14.82 -22.95
N ASP A 354 16.13 -15.03 -21.63
CA ASP A 354 15.18 -14.30 -20.80
C ASP A 354 15.55 -12.81 -20.67
N ALA A 355 16.85 -12.52 -20.53
CA ALA A 355 17.33 -11.14 -20.52
C ALA A 355 17.06 -10.46 -21.86
N ARG A 356 17.32 -11.15 -22.98
CA ARG A 356 17.03 -10.64 -24.32
C ARG A 356 15.54 -10.38 -24.52
N ALA A 357 14.69 -11.34 -24.17
CA ALA A 357 13.25 -11.20 -24.25
C ALA A 357 12.73 -10.00 -23.43
N LEU A 358 13.31 -9.75 -22.24
CA LEU A 358 12.95 -8.58 -21.43
C LEU A 358 13.35 -7.28 -22.11
N ILE A 359 14.52 -7.19 -22.70
CA ILE A 359 14.98 -6.01 -23.44
C ILE A 359 14.05 -5.75 -24.63
N GLU A 360 13.71 -6.79 -25.40
CA GLU A 360 12.79 -6.71 -26.53
C GLU A 360 11.38 -6.31 -26.12
N LEU A 361 10.91 -6.77 -24.96
CA LEU A 361 9.63 -6.35 -24.38
C LEU A 361 9.62 -4.86 -24.05
N LEU A 362 10.68 -4.34 -23.43
CA LEU A 362 10.69 -2.98 -22.88
C LEU A 362 11.04 -1.91 -23.91
N ARG A 363 11.97 -2.19 -24.81
CA ARG A 363 12.56 -1.21 -25.75
C ARG A 363 11.55 -0.48 -26.64
N PRO A 364 10.48 -1.11 -27.17
CA PRO A 364 9.51 -0.41 -28.03
C PRO A 364 8.65 0.63 -27.29
N ALA A 365 8.49 0.49 -25.96
CA ALA A 365 7.52 1.25 -25.19
C ALA A 365 8.16 2.26 -24.20
N PHE A 366 9.44 2.07 -23.85
CA PHE A 366 10.08 2.86 -22.81
C PHE A 366 11.49 3.32 -23.21
N SER A 367 11.85 4.52 -22.79
CA SER A 367 13.21 5.02 -22.87
C SER A 367 14.06 4.56 -21.66
N ARG A 368 15.38 4.65 -21.81
CA ARG A 368 16.35 4.22 -20.78
C ARG A 368 16.12 4.89 -19.41
N ASP A 369 15.82 6.16 -19.40
CA ASP A 369 15.62 6.97 -18.19
C ASP A 369 14.27 6.70 -17.49
N GLN A 370 13.35 6.03 -18.17
CA GLN A 370 12.06 5.63 -17.59
C GLN A 370 12.13 4.30 -16.82
N ILE A 371 13.07 3.41 -17.13
CA ILE A 371 13.12 2.06 -16.61
C ILE A 371 14.29 1.85 -15.66
N LEU A 372 13.98 1.27 -14.50
CA LEU A 372 14.94 0.63 -13.62
C LEU A 372 14.54 -0.85 -13.48
N VAL A 373 15.34 -1.75 -14.02
CA VAL A 373 15.18 -3.19 -13.80
C VAL A 373 15.74 -3.55 -12.43
N ASN A 374 14.97 -4.27 -11.63
CA ASN A 374 15.35 -4.72 -10.30
C ASN A 374 15.27 -6.25 -10.24
N LEU A 375 16.42 -6.89 -10.22
CA LEU A 375 16.53 -8.36 -10.16
C LEU A 375 16.54 -8.79 -8.69
N ILE A 376 15.67 -9.72 -8.35
CA ILE A 376 15.49 -10.25 -7.01
C ILE A 376 15.73 -11.76 -7.08
N PRO A 377 16.92 -12.28 -6.70
CA PRO A 377 17.09 -13.71 -6.54
C PRO A 377 15.98 -14.27 -5.65
N MET A 378 15.33 -15.36 -6.09
CA MET A 378 14.22 -15.94 -5.34
C MET A 378 14.69 -16.40 -3.96
N ASN A 379 13.92 -16.10 -2.94
CA ASN A 379 14.14 -16.65 -1.60
C ASN A 379 13.45 -18.01 -1.49
N SER A 380 14.00 -18.90 -0.68
CA SER A 380 13.44 -20.24 -0.48
C SER A 380 12.04 -20.19 0.11
N VAL A 381 11.12 -20.97 -0.42
CA VAL A 381 9.76 -21.11 0.08
C VAL A 381 9.41 -22.57 0.26
N ALA A 382 8.87 -22.94 1.41
CA ALA A 382 8.64 -24.32 1.80
C ALA A 382 7.71 -25.10 0.83
N HIS A 383 6.74 -24.42 0.22
CA HIS A 383 5.76 -25.04 -0.70
C HIS A 383 6.31 -25.30 -2.11
N ALA A 384 7.44 -24.73 -2.48
CA ALA A 384 8.05 -24.88 -3.80
C ALA A 384 9.55 -25.23 -3.68
N PRO A 385 9.91 -26.35 -3.06
CA PRO A 385 11.31 -26.70 -2.79
C PRO A 385 12.13 -26.97 -4.07
N SER A 386 11.46 -27.21 -5.19
CA SER A 386 12.11 -27.36 -6.51
C SER A 386 12.49 -26.02 -7.15
N LEU A 387 11.89 -24.91 -6.74
CA LEU A 387 12.28 -23.59 -7.20
C LEU A 387 13.41 -23.06 -6.33
N ARG A 388 14.48 -22.62 -6.96
CA ARG A 388 15.66 -22.07 -6.31
C ARG A 388 15.94 -20.67 -6.85
N GLY A 389 16.54 -19.83 -6.03
CA GLY A 389 17.02 -18.53 -6.48
C GLY A 389 18.18 -18.67 -7.46
N ALA A 390 18.23 -17.82 -8.45
CA ALA A 390 19.35 -17.72 -9.36
C ALA A 390 20.67 -17.49 -8.61
N SER A 391 21.75 -18.10 -9.08
CA SER A 391 23.08 -17.90 -8.53
C SER A 391 23.53 -16.43 -8.67
N ARG A 392 24.52 -16.03 -7.87
CA ARG A 392 25.08 -14.66 -7.98
C ARG A 392 25.67 -14.42 -9.37
N ASP A 393 26.28 -15.42 -9.99
CA ASP A 393 26.90 -15.28 -11.29
C ASP A 393 25.84 -15.19 -12.41
N ALA A 394 24.76 -15.99 -12.34
CA ALA A 394 23.62 -15.88 -13.24
C ALA A 394 22.95 -14.50 -13.12
N ALA A 395 22.69 -14.02 -11.90
CA ALA A 395 22.09 -12.70 -11.67
C ALA A 395 22.99 -11.57 -12.21
N ARG A 396 24.33 -11.67 -12.06
CA ARG A 396 25.28 -10.69 -12.62
C ARG A 396 25.36 -10.78 -14.13
N ALA A 397 25.30 -11.97 -14.71
CA ALA A 397 25.28 -12.15 -16.16
C ALA A 397 24.00 -11.54 -16.77
N PHE A 398 22.85 -11.78 -16.15
CA PHE A 398 21.59 -11.17 -16.51
C PHE A 398 21.65 -9.63 -16.40
N GLN A 399 22.21 -9.11 -15.30
CA GLN A 399 22.38 -7.68 -15.09
C GLN A 399 23.24 -7.03 -16.18
N ARG A 400 24.37 -7.67 -16.57
CA ARG A 400 25.22 -7.18 -17.66
C ARG A 400 24.45 -7.14 -18.97
N ALA A 401 23.71 -8.21 -19.30
CA ALA A 401 22.89 -8.22 -20.52
C ALA A 401 21.86 -7.09 -20.57
N ILE A 402 21.22 -6.76 -19.43
CA ILE A 402 20.29 -5.63 -19.35
C ILE A 402 21.01 -4.29 -19.54
N TRP A 403 22.21 -4.10 -18.97
CA TRP A 403 23.03 -2.90 -19.19
C TRP A 403 23.44 -2.74 -20.65
N ASP A 404 23.91 -3.83 -21.29
CA ASP A 404 24.27 -3.85 -22.71
C ASP A 404 23.03 -3.58 -23.60
N GLY A 405 21.84 -3.99 -23.14
CA GLY A 405 20.56 -3.65 -23.73
C GLY A 405 20.13 -2.20 -23.55
N GLY A 406 20.89 -1.40 -22.78
CA GLY A 406 20.68 0.03 -22.61
C GLY A 406 19.80 0.42 -21.41
N PHE A 407 19.38 -0.50 -20.55
CA PHE A 407 18.58 -0.21 -19.39
C PHE A 407 19.40 -0.21 -18.09
N LEU A 408 18.97 0.59 -17.10
CA LEU A 408 19.55 0.50 -15.75
C LEU A 408 19.07 -0.77 -15.07
N CYS A 409 19.99 -1.47 -14.40
CA CYS A 409 19.68 -2.72 -13.70
C CYS A 409 20.39 -2.81 -12.36
N THR A 410 19.65 -3.22 -11.34
CA THR A 410 20.17 -3.52 -9.99
C THR A 410 19.87 -4.95 -9.62
N VAL A 411 20.75 -5.56 -8.83
CA VAL A 411 20.51 -6.86 -8.19
C VAL A 411 20.28 -6.61 -6.71
N ARG A 412 19.12 -7.01 -6.21
CA ARG A 412 18.75 -6.87 -4.81
C ARG A 412 19.39 -7.98 -3.99
N GLY A 413 20.08 -7.62 -2.91
CA GLY A 413 20.52 -8.60 -1.92
C GLY A 413 19.33 -9.11 -1.11
N THR A 414 19.36 -10.38 -0.77
CA THR A 414 18.39 -10.98 0.16
C THR A 414 18.51 -10.35 1.54
N LYS A 415 17.38 -10.03 2.15
CA LYS A 415 17.29 -9.55 3.53
C LYS A 415 16.09 -10.19 4.21
N GLY A 416 16.29 -10.73 5.41
CA GLY A 416 15.24 -11.36 6.21
C GLY A 416 14.93 -12.80 5.79
N ASP A 417 15.85 -13.50 5.11
CA ASP A 417 15.61 -14.87 4.64
C ASP A 417 15.47 -15.85 5.80
N ASP A 418 16.31 -15.72 6.83
CA ASP A 418 16.33 -16.62 8.00
C ASP A 418 15.02 -16.56 8.82
N GLU A 419 14.35 -15.39 8.82
CA GLU A 419 13.08 -15.17 9.53
C GLU A 419 11.85 -15.26 8.61
N ALA A 420 11.98 -15.81 7.40
CA ALA A 420 10.91 -15.82 6.40
C ALA A 420 10.27 -14.43 6.21
N ALA A 421 11.09 -13.39 6.23
CA ALA A 421 10.70 -11.98 6.10
C ALA A 421 11.10 -11.38 4.74
N ALA A 422 11.73 -12.15 3.87
CA ALA A 422 12.13 -11.71 2.54
C ALA A 422 10.95 -11.71 1.55
N CYS A 423 11.15 -11.08 0.39
CA CYS A 423 10.13 -11.05 -0.66
C CYS A 423 9.67 -12.45 -1.06
N GLY A 424 8.36 -12.66 -1.12
CA GLY A 424 7.74 -13.94 -1.45
C GLY A 424 7.59 -14.91 -0.27
N GLN A 425 8.14 -14.62 0.90
CA GLN A 425 8.11 -15.52 2.06
C GLN A 425 7.00 -15.20 3.07
N LEU A 426 6.33 -14.05 2.94
CA LEU A 426 5.31 -13.64 3.90
C LEU A 426 4.13 -14.61 3.89
N SER A 427 3.88 -15.22 5.03
CA SER A 427 2.73 -16.07 5.28
C SER A 427 2.48 -16.16 6.77
N THR A 428 1.23 -16.04 7.19
CA THR A 428 0.90 -16.17 8.60
C THR A 428 0.95 -17.64 8.99
N LYS A 429 1.96 -18.06 9.76
CA LYS A 429 2.08 -19.45 10.25
C LYS A 429 0.82 -19.92 11.00
N ALA A 430 0.08 -19.01 11.60
CA ALA A 430 -1.19 -19.30 12.25
C ALA A 430 -2.30 -19.72 11.27
N ALA A 431 -2.35 -19.15 10.08
CA ALA A 431 -3.29 -19.57 9.04
C ALA A 431 -3.01 -21.01 8.58
N MET A 432 -1.72 -21.38 8.48
CA MET A 432 -1.34 -22.77 8.17
C MET A 432 -1.70 -23.77 9.28
N ARG A 433 -1.71 -23.35 10.57
CA ARG A 433 -2.14 -24.18 11.71
C ARG A 433 -3.66 -24.27 11.84
N ALA A 434 -4.39 -23.29 11.31
CA ALA A 434 -5.87 -23.26 11.38
C ALA A 434 -6.57 -24.06 10.27
N GLY A 435 -5.84 -24.88 9.51
CA GLY A 435 -6.44 -25.83 8.56
C GLY A 435 -6.96 -25.23 7.25
N PHE A 436 -6.50 -24.05 6.87
CA PHE A 436 -6.62 -23.60 5.49
C PHE A 436 -5.71 -24.47 4.61
N SER A 437 -6.13 -25.69 4.37
CA SER A 437 -5.58 -26.52 3.31
C SER A 437 -5.90 -25.90 1.96
N PRO A 438 -4.98 -25.99 0.98
CA PRO A 438 -5.14 -25.44 -0.35
C PRO A 438 -6.32 -26.04 -1.09
#